data_da90a3a4a03e9015333cf95c96d7fa40
#
_entry.id   da90a3a4a03e9015333cf95c96d7fa40
#
_cell.length_a   1.000
_cell.length_b   1.000
_cell.length_c   1.000
_cell.angle_alpha   90.00
_cell.angle_beta   90.00
_cell.angle_gamma   90.00
#
_symmetry.space_group_name_H-M   'P 1'
#
loop_
_entity.id
_entity.type
_entity.pdbx_description
1 polymer ?
#
loop_
_entity_poly.entity_id
_entity_poly.type
_entity_poly.pdbx_seq_one_letter_code
_entity_poly.pdbx_strand_id
1 'polypeptide(L)'
;MAWMYILECADGSYYVGSTNDLERRLLEHQEGRAARYTTRRLPVKLVFSEEYNHVAEAFEREKQVQNWSRAKREALITGNRAALPKLAKKKFEKTLNDK
;
A
#
# COMPACT_ATOMS: atom_id res chain seq x y z
N MET A 1 15.76 -5.22 5.82
CA MET A 1 14.59 -5.26 4.95
C MET A 1 13.58 -4.23 5.39
N ALA A 2 12.79 -3.76 4.44
CA ALA A 2 11.78 -2.77 4.73
C ALA A 2 10.60 -2.99 3.80
N TRP A 3 9.45 -2.43 4.16
CA TRP A 3 8.22 -2.64 3.39
C TRP A 3 7.45 -1.34 3.27
N MET A 4 6.83 -1.17 2.10
CA MET A 4 5.72 -0.24 1.93
C MET A 4 4.47 -1.11 2.00
N TYR A 5 3.43 -0.64 2.69
CA TYR A 5 2.24 -1.45 2.87
C TYR A 5 0.98 -0.61 2.75
N ILE A 6 -0.13 -1.28 2.45
CA ILE A 6 -1.43 -0.62 2.39
C ILE A 6 -2.39 -1.40 3.28
N LEU A 7 -3.10 -0.67 4.12
CA LEU A 7 -4.13 -1.22 4.98
C LEU A 7 -5.49 -0.75 4.50
N GLU A 8 -6.47 -1.64 4.57
CA GLU A 8 -7.85 -1.26 4.36
C GLU A 8 -8.49 -1.07 5.72
N CYS A 9 -9.10 0.07 5.95
CA CYS A 9 -9.69 0.41 7.23
C CYS A 9 -11.16 0.01 7.26
N ALA A 10 -11.74 0.03 8.46
CA ALA A 10 -13.13 -0.39 8.64
C ALA A 10 -14.11 0.42 7.81
N ASP A 11 -13.79 1.69 7.55
CA ASP A 11 -14.65 2.57 6.74
C ASP A 11 -14.39 2.43 5.25
N GLY A 12 -13.54 1.47 4.84
CA GLY A 12 -13.24 1.26 3.44
C GLY A 12 -12.13 2.13 2.88
N SER A 13 -11.59 3.03 3.67
CA SER A 13 -10.49 3.86 3.22
C SER A 13 -9.17 3.10 3.30
N TYR A 14 -8.15 3.64 2.65
CA TYR A 14 -6.82 3.01 2.64
C TYR A 14 -5.81 3.86 3.37
N TYR A 15 -4.91 3.19 4.06
CA TYR A 15 -3.78 3.83 4.71
C TYR A 15 -2.49 3.26 4.11
N VAL A 16 -1.57 4.13 3.72
CA VAL A 16 -0.30 3.73 3.11
C VAL A 16 0.82 4.10 4.07
N GLY A 17 1.68 3.13 4.38
CA GLY A 17 2.79 3.36 5.29
C GLY A 17 4.04 2.62 4.87
N SER A 18 5.09 2.81 5.63
CA SER A 18 6.33 2.07 5.44
C SER A 18 6.93 1.73 6.81
N THR A 19 7.69 0.63 6.84
CA THR A 19 8.28 0.17 8.10
C THR A 19 9.43 -0.78 7.81
N ASN A 20 10.32 -0.94 8.76
CA ASN A 20 11.35 -1.96 8.67
C ASN A 20 10.96 -3.22 9.47
N ASP A 21 9.75 -3.25 10.01
CA ASP A 21 9.25 -4.42 10.74
C ASP A 21 7.74 -4.50 10.52
N LEU A 22 7.36 -5.17 9.44
CA LEU A 22 5.96 -5.20 9.01
C LEU A 22 5.06 -5.85 10.03
N GLU A 23 5.49 -6.99 10.57
CA GLU A 23 4.68 -7.74 11.51
C GLU A 23 4.39 -6.93 12.77
N ARG A 24 5.42 -6.31 13.30
CA ARG A 24 5.26 -5.47 14.50
C ARG A 24 4.38 -4.27 14.20
N ARG A 25 4.58 -3.63 13.05
CA ARG A 25 3.79 -2.44 12.71
C ARG A 25 2.32 -2.79 12.54
N LEU A 26 2.02 -3.95 11.96
CA LEU A 26 0.64 -4.39 11.85
C LEU A 26 0.00 -4.56 13.21
N LEU A 27 0.73 -5.16 14.13
CA LEU A 27 0.23 -5.34 15.48
C LEU A 27 -0.05 -3.99 16.13
N GLU A 28 0.87 -3.05 15.95
CA GLU A 28 0.69 -1.70 16.52
C GLU A 28 -0.55 -1.02 15.95
N HIS A 29 -0.79 -1.19 14.64
CA HIS A 29 -2.00 -0.63 14.04
C HIS A 29 -3.25 -1.24 14.66
N GLN A 30 -3.28 -2.56 14.79
CA GLN A 30 -4.45 -3.25 15.35
C GLN A 30 -4.70 -2.83 16.80
N GLU A 31 -3.65 -2.48 17.51
CA GLU A 31 -3.76 -2.05 18.90
C GLU A 31 -4.02 -0.56 19.03
N GLY A 32 -4.12 0.15 17.91
CA GLY A 32 -4.39 1.58 17.93
C GLY A 32 -3.21 2.43 18.34
N ARG A 33 -1.99 1.93 18.16
CA ARG A 33 -0.79 2.62 18.61
C ARG A 33 0.13 3.10 17.49
N ALA A 34 -0.29 2.90 16.23
CA ALA A 34 0.63 3.22 15.13
C ALA A 34 0.35 4.58 14.50
N ALA A 35 -0.87 4.81 14.05
CA ALA A 35 -1.19 6.05 13.37
C ALA A 35 -2.56 6.51 13.80
N ARG A 36 -2.70 7.83 13.96
CA ARG A 36 -3.97 8.38 14.35
C ARG A 36 -5.07 8.04 13.36
N TYR A 37 -4.74 8.06 12.09
CA TYR A 37 -5.70 7.76 11.05
C TYR A 37 -6.32 6.38 11.23
N THR A 38 -5.49 5.37 11.45
CA THR A 38 -5.96 4.00 11.57
C THR A 38 -6.60 3.73 12.92
N THR A 39 -6.14 4.42 13.97
CA THR A 39 -6.68 4.24 15.32
C THR A 39 -8.19 4.51 15.36
N ARG A 40 -8.66 5.43 14.54
CA ARG A 40 -10.07 5.79 14.52
C ARG A 40 -10.87 4.95 13.51
N ARG A 41 -10.22 4.03 12.84
CA ARG A 41 -10.83 3.29 11.74
C ARG A 41 -10.57 1.79 11.85
N LEU A 42 -10.39 1.33 13.08
CA LEU A 42 -10.19 -0.10 13.33
C LEU A 42 -11.47 -0.88 13.13
N PRO A 43 -11.40 -2.13 12.78
CA PRO A 43 -10.18 -2.88 12.51
C PRO A 43 -9.60 -2.56 11.14
N VAL A 44 -8.30 -2.79 11.00
CA VAL A 44 -7.63 -2.60 9.73
C VAL A 44 -7.14 -3.95 9.22
N LYS A 45 -6.92 -4.03 7.92
CA LYS A 45 -6.51 -5.27 7.29
C LYS A 45 -5.40 -4.98 6.29
N LEU A 46 -4.33 -5.79 6.32
CA LEU A 46 -3.27 -5.66 5.35
C LEU A 46 -3.76 -6.17 4.00
N VAL A 47 -3.74 -5.30 2.99
CA VAL A 47 -4.18 -5.69 1.65
C VAL A 47 -3.07 -5.68 0.62
N PHE A 48 -1.92 -5.10 0.95
CA PHE A 48 -0.80 -5.08 0.02
C PHE A 48 0.50 -4.74 0.74
N SER A 49 1.61 -5.33 0.31
CA SER A 49 2.94 -4.94 0.79
C SER A 49 3.97 -5.20 -0.29
N GLU A 50 5.01 -4.37 -0.28
CA GLU A 50 6.17 -4.52 -1.16
C GLU A 50 7.42 -4.45 -0.31
N GLU A 51 8.36 -5.34 -0.57
CA GLU A 51 9.59 -5.42 0.20
C GLU A 51 10.72 -4.68 -0.50
N TYR A 52 11.56 -4.03 0.29
CA TYR A 52 12.71 -3.27 -0.21
C TYR A 52 13.92 -3.58 0.65
N ASN A 53 15.12 -3.37 0.09
CA ASN A 53 16.35 -3.59 0.84
C ASN A 53 16.55 -2.52 1.90
N HIS A 54 16.10 -1.30 1.63
CA HIS A 54 16.33 -0.18 2.53
C HIS A 54 15.05 0.56 2.85
N VAL A 55 14.94 1.04 4.08
CA VAL A 55 13.76 1.75 4.53
C VAL A 55 13.54 3.04 3.72
N ALA A 56 14.61 3.67 3.25
CA ALA A 56 14.48 4.87 2.45
C ALA A 56 13.71 4.60 1.16
N GLU A 57 13.97 3.45 0.55
CA GLU A 57 13.25 3.06 -0.67
C GLU A 57 11.77 2.82 -0.40
N ALA A 58 11.49 2.14 0.70
CA ALA A 58 10.11 1.88 1.09
C ALA A 58 9.38 3.20 1.37
N PHE A 59 10.06 4.13 2.02
CA PHE A 59 9.47 5.42 2.34
C PHE A 59 9.17 6.23 1.08
N GLU A 60 10.08 6.20 0.11
CA GLU A 60 9.83 6.88 -1.15
C GLU A 60 8.63 6.31 -1.89
N ARG A 61 8.51 4.98 -1.86
CA ARG A 61 7.37 4.32 -2.48
C ARG A 61 6.08 4.68 -1.73
N GLU A 62 6.15 4.76 -0.42
CA GLU A 62 5.00 5.18 0.36
C GLU A 62 4.52 6.56 -0.11
N LYS A 63 5.44 7.51 -0.27
CA LYS A 63 5.06 8.85 -0.68
C LYS A 63 4.47 8.84 -2.08
N GLN A 64 5.03 8.04 -2.96
CA GLN A 64 4.52 7.92 -4.33
C GLN A 64 3.07 7.40 -4.32
N VAL A 65 2.84 6.32 -3.59
CA VAL A 65 1.52 5.68 -3.57
C VAL A 65 0.50 6.55 -2.84
N GLN A 66 0.92 7.30 -1.84
CA GLN A 66 0.04 8.23 -1.15
C GLN A 66 -0.54 9.28 -2.09
N ASN A 67 0.17 9.61 -3.15
CA ASN A 67 -0.28 10.60 -4.12
C ASN A 67 -1.14 10.01 -5.23
N TRP A 68 -1.31 8.69 -5.25
CA TRP A 68 -2.11 8.04 -6.27
C TRP A 68 -3.60 8.18 -5.97
N SER A 69 -4.41 8.07 -7.03
CA SER A 69 -5.85 8.02 -6.88
C SER A 69 -6.26 6.71 -6.20
N ARG A 70 -7.48 6.67 -5.69
CA ARG A 70 -8.00 5.45 -5.10
C ARG A 70 -8.01 4.31 -6.12
N ALA A 71 -8.44 4.61 -7.36
CA ALA A 71 -8.49 3.59 -8.40
C ALA A 71 -7.12 2.98 -8.67
N LYS A 72 -6.09 3.81 -8.66
CA LYS A 72 -4.75 3.31 -8.91
C LYS A 72 -4.23 2.47 -7.74
N ARG A 73 -4.58 2.88 -6.52
CA ARG A 73 -4.22 2.06 -5.35
C ARG A 73 -4.96 0.73 -5.39
N GLU A 74 -6.22 0.73 -5.79
CA GLU A 74 -6.98 -0.51 -5.87
C GLU A 74 -6.40 -1.45 -6.92
N ALA A 75 -5.91 -0.92 -8.03
CA ALA A 75 -5.26 -1.74 -9.03
C ALA A 75 -4.01 -2.41 -8.46
N LEU A 76 -3.27 -1.68 -7.65
CA LEU A 76 -2.10 -2.25 -7.00
C LEU A 76 -2.51 -3.33 -6.00
N ILE A 77 -3.55 -3.06 -5.21
CA ILE A 77 -4.02 -3.96 -4.17
C ILE A 77 -4.59 -5.26 -4.73
N THR A 78 -5.33 -5.19 -5.81
CA THR A 78 -5.90 -6.40 -6.36
C THR A 78 -4.82 -7.39 -6.74
N GLY A 79 -3.60 -6.98 -6.56
CA GLY A 79 -2.48 -7.90 -6.70
C GLY A 79 -2.26 -8.25 -8.10
N ASN A 80 -2.95 -7.61 -8.89
CA ASN A 80 -2.87 -7.92 -10.24
C ASN A 80 -1.68 -7.21 -10.81
N ARG A 81 -0.54 -7.75 -10.49
CA ARG A 81 0.69 -7.21 -10.99
C ARG A 81 0.72 -7.19 -12.48
N ALA A 82 -0.02 -8.10 -13.08
CA ALA A 82 -0.17 -8.10 -14.51
C ALA A 82 -1.03 -6.93 -14.95
N ALA A 83 -2.03 -6.58 -14.16
CA ALA A 83 -2.90 -5.46 -14.50
C ALA A 83 -2.23 -4.12 -14.26
N LEU A 84 -1.35 -4.05 -13.27
CA LEU A 84 -0.65 -2.81 -13.00
C LEU A 84 0.07 -2.26 -14.21
N PRO A 85 0.84 -3.08 -14.89
CA PRO A 85 1.47 -2.59 -16.10
C PRO A 85 0.45 -2.12 -17.11
N LYS A 86 -0.66 -2.79 -17.20
CA LYS A 86 -1.67 -2.37 -18.16
C LYS A 86 -2.29 -1.06 -17.77
N LEU A 87 -2.57 -0.87 -16.50
CA LEU A 87 -3.13 0.38 -16.02
C LEU A 87 -2.14 1.51 -16.05
N ALA A 88 -0.89 1.17 -15.73
CA ALA A 88 0.15 2.15 -15.70
C ALA A 88 0.70 2.40 -17.09
N LYS A 89 0.69 1.38 -17.91
CA LYS A 89 1.21 1.47 -19.24
C LYS A 89 0.15 1.67 -20.23
N LYS A 90 -0.94 1.05 -20.01
CA LYS A 90 -2.00 1.19 -20.90
C LYS A 90 -2.49 2.48 -20.72
N LYS A 91 -2.09 2.13 -20.04
CA LYS A 91 -1.99 2.76 -19.57
C LYS A 91 -0.88 2.50 -19.46
N PHE A 92 -0.56 1.35 -19.37
CA PHE A 92 0.42 0.81 -19.33
C PHE A 92 0.39 -0.15 -19.88
N GLU A 93 0.10 -0.83 -20.28
CA GLU A 93 -0.05 -1.47 -20.96
C GLU A 93 -0.69 -1.40 -21.09
N LYS A 94 -1.04 -1.33 -21.17
CA LYS A 94 -1.51 -1.22 -21.26
C LYS A 94 -1.20 -0.92 -20.99
N THR A 95 -0.94 -1.61 -20.80
CA THR A 95 -0.72 -1.43 -20.67
C THR A 95 -0.18 -1.66 -20.48
N LEU A 96 0.27 -2.37 -20.33
CA LEU A 96 0.65 -2.51 -20.40
C LEU A 96 0.63 -2.65 -20.71
N ASN A 97 0.69 -3.24 -20.83
CA ASN A 97 0.52 -3.37 -21.36
C ASN A 97 0.26 -3.16 -21.63
N ASP A 98 0.37 -3.47 -21.47
CA ASP A 98 0.03 -3.24 -21.86
C ASP A 98 -0.01 -2.98 -21.97
N LYS A 99 0.17 -3.14 -21.58
CA LYS A 99 0.13 -2.98 -21.69
C LYS A 99 -0.10 -2.68 -21.81
#